data_e2dcb48087cce26268fbac2bbf9e04f2
#
_entry.id   e2dcb48087cce26268fbac2bbf9e04f2
#
_cell.length_a   1.000
_cell.length_b   1.000
_cell.length_c   1.000
_cell.angle_alpha   90.00
_cell.angle_beta   90.00
_cell.angle_gamma   90.00
#
_symmetry.space_group_name_H-M   'P 1'
#
loop_
_entity.id
_entity.type
_entity.pdbx_description
1 polymer ?
#
loop_
_entity_poly.entity_id
_entity_poly.type
_entity_poly.pdbx_seq_one_letter_code
_entity_poly.pdbx_strand_id
1 'polypeptide(L)'
;MLPKIKKILYATGMGPGAPHVFRYALTMASQHDAQIIAVSAIEPLSAFAQSLVELHVSHQDAEQMHLEARNQAKQRLRERISKLCEKECGTEPLCSNRVNLVQVEEGHPAEIILANAKRHDVDLIIMGSHRHSVVGDALLGTTAHKVLHSASQPVLVVRIPDGYHEEGF
;
A
#
# COMPACT_ATOMS: atom_id res chain seq x y z
N MET A 1 -6.58 -16.76 -25.28
CA MET A 1 -7.27 -16.84 -23.96
C MET A 1 -7.02 -15.51 -23.25
N LEU A 2 -8.06 -14.86 -22.74
CA LEU A 2 -7.90 -13.60 -22.01
C LEU A 2 -7.28 -13.86 -20.63
N PRO A 3 -6.38 -12.98 -20.14
CA PRO A 3 -5.81 -13.10 -18.81
C PRO A 3 -6.91 -13.01 -17.74
N LYS A 4 -6.76 -13.79 -16.69
CA LYS A 4 -7.68 -13.80 -15.55
C LYS A 4 -7.03 -13.04 -14.39
N ILE A 5 -7.74 -12.09 -13.80
CA ILE A 5 -7.30 -11.38 -12.62
C ILE A 5 -8.04 -11.98 -11.42
N LYS A 6 -7.31 -12.66 -10.54
CA LYS A 6 -7.84 -13.30 -9.33
C LYS A 6 -7.21 -12.79 -8.05
N LYS A 7 -6.01 -12.24 -8.15
CA LYS A 7 -5.29 -11.64 -7.03
C LYS A 7 -4.75 -10.26 -7.41
N ILE A 8 -5.12 -9.28 -6.64
CA ILE A 8 -4.71 -7.89 -6.84
C ILE A 8 -3.86 -7.47 -5.64
N LEU A 9 -2.66 -6.98 -5.89
CA LEU A 9 -1.89 -6.30 -4.87
C LEU A 9 -2.27 -4.82 -4.87
N TYR A 10 -2.80 -4.34 -3.76
CA TYR A 10 -3.03 -2.92 -3.50
C TYR A 10 -1.89 -2.37 -2.67
N ALA A 11 -1.04 -1.54 -3.27
CA ALA A 11 0.08 -0.89 -2.60
C ALA A 11 -0.33 0.49 -2.10
N THR A 12 -0.16 0.73 -0.80
CA THR A 12 -0.55 1.98 -0.16
C THR A 12 0.52 2.52 0.78
N GLY A 13 0.76 3.83 0.71
CA GLY A 13 1.56 4.57 1.68
C GLY A 13 0.76 5.12 2.86
N MET A 14 -0.52 4.75 2.99
CA MET A 14 -1.45 5.26 4.01
C MET A 14 -1.63 6.81 4.02
N GLY A 15 -1.26 7.47 2.94
CA GLY A 15 -1.46 8.92 2.77
C GLY A 15 -2.91 9.29 2.43
N PRO A 16 -3.22 10.60 2.34
CA PRO A 16 -4.58 11.09 2.10
C PRO A 16 -5.20 10.64 0.77
N GLY A 17 -4.37 10.28 -0.21
CA GLY A 17 -4.84 9.72 -1.49
C GLY A 17 -5.19 8.23 -1.47
N ALA A 18 -4.91 7.53 -0.36
CA ALA A 18 -5.14 6.09 -0.25
C ALA A 18 -6.60 5.67 -0.51
N PRO A 19 -7.63 6.38 -0.02
CA PRO A 19 -9.02 6.05 -0.30
C PRO A 19 -9.36 6.05 -1.79
N HIS A 20 -8.86 7.06 -2.52
CA HIS A 20 -9.07 7.15 -3.96
C HIS A 20 -8.52 5.94 -4.71
N VAL A 21 -7.29 5.54 -4.39
CA VAL A 21 -6.64 4.38 -5.02
C VAL A 21 -7.33 3.07 -4.62
N PHE A 22 -7.76 2.95 -3.36
CA PHE A 22 -8.45 1.77 -2.87
C PHE A 22 -9.77 1.51 -3.61
N ARG A 23 -10.53 2.55 -3.97
CA ARG A 23 -11.77 2.42 -4.77
C ARG A 23 -11.51 1.77 -6.11
N TYR A 24 -10.40 2.10 -6.77
CA TYR A 24 -10.01 1.41 -8.00
C TYR A 24 -9.68 -0.05 -7.77
N ALA A 25 -8.95 -0.36 -6.69
CA ALA A 25 -8.63 -1.74 -6.32
C ALA A 25 -9.93 -2.54 -6.04
N LEU A 26 -10.86 -1.94 -5.31
CA LEU A 26 -12.14 -2.55 -4.98
C LEU A 26 -13.03 -2.77 -6.22
N THR A 27 -13.09 -1.76 -7.11
CA THR A 27 -13.82 -1.87 -8.37
C THR A 27 -13.27 -3.00 -9.23
N MET A 28 -11.95 -3.06 -9.42
CA MET A 28 -11.31 -4.13 -10.19
C MET A 28 -11.55 -5.51 -9.54
N ALA A 29 -11.41 -5.59 -8.22
CA ALA A 29 -11.67 -6.83 -7.50
C ALA A 29 -13.12 -7.29 -7.64
N SER A 30 -14.08 -6.36 -7.63
CA SER A 30 -15.50 -6.68 -7.82
C SER A 30 -15.81 -7.17 -9.23
N GLN A 31 -15.27 -6.50 -10.26
CA GLN A 31 -15.51 -6.87 -11.65
C GLN A 31 -14.90 -8.22 -12.04
N HIS A 32 -13.77 -8.58 -11.44
CA HIS A 32 -13.04 -9.81 -11.77
C HIS A 32 -13.24 -10.95 -10.78
N ASP A 33 -14.04 -10.73 -9.73
CA ASP A 33 -14.17 -11.66 -8.62
C ASP A 33 -12.80 -12.03 -8.05
N ALA A 34 -11.98 -11.00 -7.78
CA ALA A 34 -10.61 -11.11 -7.31
C ALA A 34 -10.50 -10.79 -5.83
N GLN A 35 -9.42 -11.29 -5.23
CA GLN A 35 -9.02 -10.97 -3.86
C GLN A 35 -7.98 -9.86 -3.85
N ILE A 36 -8.00 -9.03 -2.81
CA ILE A 36 -7.05 -7.93 -2.58
C ILE A 36 -6.07 -8.32 -1.49
N ILE A 37 -4.80 -8.13 -1.78
CA ILE A 37 -3.70 -8.17 -0.82
C ILE A 37 -3.23 -6.72 -0.63
N ALA A 38 -3.50 -6.14 0.53
CA ALA A 38 -3.06 -4.79 0.85
C ALA A 38 -1.63 -4.81 1.41
N VAL A 39 -0.75 -4.05 0.80
CA VAL A 39 0.67 -3.98 1.16
C VAL A 39 1.07 -2.54 1.45
N SER A 40 1.71 -2.32 2.58
CA SER A 40 2.36 -1.06 2.92
C SER A 40 3.80 -1.30 3.36
N ALA A 41 4.69 -0.37 3.00
CA ALA A 41 6.07 -0.38 3.43
C ALA A 41 6.30 0.70 4.47
N ILE A 42 7.06 0.37 5.52
CA ILE A 42 7.63 1.33 6.45
C ILE A 42 9.08 1.54 6.02
N GLU A 43 9.42 2.74 5.59
CA GLU A 43 10.81 3.05 5.23
C GLU A 43 11.70 2.98 6.48
N PRO A 44 12.87 2.34 6.39
CA PRO A 44 13.81 2.29 7.47
C PRO A 44 14.30 3.71 7.81
N LEU A 45 14.63 3.94 9.07
CA LEU A 45 15.26 5.18 9.50
C LEU A 45 16.54 5.43 8.69
N SER A 46 16.84 6.70 8.43
CA SER A 46 18.14 7.05 7.85
C SER A 46 19.27 6.57 8.78
N ALA A 47 20.44 6.29 8.22
CA ALA A 47 21.61 5.84 9.00
C ALA A 47 21.94 6.80 10.16
N PHE A 48 21.76 8.10 9.96
CA PHE A 48 21.95 9.11 11.01
C PHE A 48 20.89 8.98 12.12
N ALA A 49 19.61 8.84 11.76
CA ALA A 49 18.53 8.66 12.74
C ALA A 49 18.71 7.35 13.52
N GLN A 50 19.13 6.27 12.84
CA GLN A 50 19.42 5.01 13.47
C GLN A 50 20.57 5.11 14.48
N SER A 51 21.66 5.81 14.12
CA SER A 51 22.78 6.06 15.05
C SER A 51 22.35 6.85 16.29
N LEU A 52 21.42 7.82 16.15
CA LEU A 52 20.88 8.55 17.29
C LEU A 52 20.04 7.67 18.21
N VAL A 53 19.26 6.75 17.66
CA VAL A 53 18.49 5.78 18.45
C VAL A 53 19.43 4.84 19.21
N GLU A 54 20.45 4.30 18.54
CA GLU A 54 21.42 3.37 19.12
C GLU A 54 22.25 4.01 20.25
N LEU A 55 22.42 5.33 20.27
CA LEU A 55 23.09 6.04 21.37
C LEU A 55 22.26 6.09 22.66
N HIS A 56 20.93 5.94 22.58
CA HIS A 56 20.04 6.19 23.72
C HIS A 56 19.17 4.99 24.07
N VAL A 57 19.12 3.95 23.23
CA VAL A 57 18.22 2.80 23.37
C VAL A 57 19.04 1.52 23.21
N SER A 58 18.80 0.53 24.06
CA SER A 58 19.44 -0.77 23.91
C SER A 58 18.98 -1.46 22.61
N HIS A 59 19.81 -2.35 22.07
CA HIS A 59 19.48 -3.08 20.84
C HIS A 59 18.17 -3.88 20.95
N GLN A 60 17.91 -4.46 22.12
CA GLN A 60 16.66 -5.20 22.38
C GLN A 60 15.44 -4.29 22.42
N ASP A 61 15.54 -3.13 23.05
CA ASP A 61 14.44 -2.17 23.11
C ASP A 61 14.15 -1.57 21.71
N ALA A 62 15.19 -1.34 20.90
CA ALA A 62 15.03 -0.87 19.52
C ALA A 62 14.28 -1.90 18.66
N GLU A 63 14.63 -3.19 18.72
CA GLU A 63 13.92 -4.25 18.00
C GLU A 63 12.45 -4.35 18.44
N GLN A 64 12.17 -4.24 19.73
CA GLN A 64 10.81 -4.26 20.24
C GLN A 64 10.01 -3.06 19.76
N MET A 65 10.59 -1.86 19.78
CA MET A 65 9.97 -0.65 19.24
C MET A 65 9.63 -0.79 17.74
N HIS A 66 10.52 -1.36 16.94
CA HIS A 66 10.29 -1.63 15.53
C HIS A 66 9.14 -2.62 15.32
N LEU A 67 9.10 -3.69 16.12
CA LEU A 67 8.01 -4.66 16.06
C LEU A 67 6.66 -4.05 16.42
N GLU A 68 6.62 -3.26 17.49
CA GLU A 68 5.41 -2.55 17.93
C GLU A 68 4.94 -1.55 16.89
N ALA A 69 5.85 -0.74 16.33
CA ALA A 69 5.53 0.23 15.27
C ALA A 69 4.93 -0.46 14.04
N ARG A 70 5.50 -1.59 13.61
CA ARG A 70 4.97 -2.38 12.49
C ARG A 70 3.59 -2.96 12.79
N ASN A 71 3.38 -3.49 13.99
CA ASN A 71 2.09 -4.01 14.40
C ASN A 71 1.02 -2.92 14.48
N GLN A 72 1.36 -1.75 15.01
CA GLN A 72 0.48 -0.58 15.03
C GLN A 72 0.14 -0.10 13.61
N ALA A 73 1.11 -0.02 12.73
CA ALA A 73 0.90 0.37 11.33
C ALA A 73 -0.02 -0.65 10.61
N LYS A 74 0.17 -1.94 10.85
CA LYS A 74 -0.68 -3.00 10.31
C LYS A 74 -2.12 -2.90 10.83
N GLN A 75 -2.29 -2.61 12.11
CA GLN A 75 -3.61 -2.42 12.71
C GLN A 75 -4.31 -1.18 12.12
N ARG A 76 -3.61 -0.05 12.03
CA ARG A 76 -4.13 1.18 11.42
C ARG A 76 -4.55 0.96 9.96
N LEU A 77 -3.76 0.22 9.19
CA LEU A 77 -4.10 -0.09 7.80
C LEU A 77 -5.38 -0.95 7.72
N ARG A 78 -5.52 -1.95 8.59
CA ARG A 78 -6.74 -2.77 8.67
C ARG A 78 -7.98 -1.94 9.00
N GLU A 79 -7.87 -1.08 10.01
CA GLU A 79 -8.98 -0.19 10.42
C GLU A 79 -9.38 0.77 9.31
N ARG A 80 -8.40 1.34 8.60
CA ARG A 80 -8.69 2.22 7.45
C ARG A 80 -9.37 1.49 6.32
N ILE A 81 -8.90 0.30 5.97
CA ILE A 81 -9.53 -0.54 4.94
C ILE A 81 -10.95 -0.92 5.36
N SER A 82 -11.18 -1.32 6.62
CA SER A 82 -12.51 -1.65 7.14
C SER A 82 -13.46 -0.46 7.00
N LYS A 83 -13.05 0.74 7.45
CA LYS A 83 -13.84 1.95 7.31
C LYS A 83 -14.17 2.29 5.85
N LEU A 84 -13.20 2.09 4.95
CA LEU A 84 -13.43 2.31 3.52
C LEU A 84 -14.43 1.30 2.94
N CYS A 85 -14.32 0.03 3.31
CA CYS A 85 -15.26 -1.00 2.90
C CYS A 85 -16.67 -0.68 3.41
N GLU A 86 -16.82 -0.30 4.67
CA GLU A 86 -18.11 0.10 5.26
C GLU A 86 -18.73 1.29 4.53
N LYS A 87 -17.90 2.29 4.20
CA LYS A 87 -18.34 3.50 3.50
C LYS A 87 -18.79 3.21 2.06
N GLU A 88 -18.05 2.38 1.33
CA GLU A 88 -18.30 2.12 -0.09
C GLU A 88 -19.36 1.03 -0.34
N CYS A 89 -19.48 0.06 0.53
CA CYS A 89 -20.36 -1.10 0.34
C CYS A 89 -21.44 -1.23 1.43
N GLY A 90 -21.48 -0.34 2.39
CA GLY A 90 -22.39 -0.43 3.52
C GLY A 90 -22.17 -1.73 4.31
N THR A 91 -23.28 -2.42 4.65
CA THR A 91 -23.25 -3.68 5.40
C THR A 91 -23.05 -4.91 4.50
N GLU A 92 -22.85 -4.74 3.20
CA GLU A 92 -22.64 -5.88 2.31
C GLU A 92 -21.29 -6.55 2.57
N PRO A 93 -21.27 -7.86 2.87
CA PRO A 93 -20.03 -8.60 3.18
C PRO A 93 -19.05 -8.68 2.01
N LEU A 94 -19.50 -8.29 0.81
CA LEU A 94 -18.73 -8.41 -0.43
C LEU A 94 -17.41 -7.65 -0.44
N CYS A 95 -17.35 -6.50 0.23
CA CYS A 95 -16.12 -5.70 0.25
C CYS A 95 -15.08 -6.23 1.25
N SER A 96 -15.50 -6.45 2.48
CA SER A 96 -14.59 -6.90 3.55
C SER A 96 -14.00 -8.29 3.25
N ASN A 97 -14.79 -9.17 2.62
CA ASN A 97 -14.34 -10.50 2.23
C ASN A 97 -13.35 -10.49 1.04
N ARG A 98 -13.25 -9.39 0.29
CA ARG A 98 -12.30 -9.29 -0.82
C ARG A 98 -10.89 -8.96 -0.36
N VAL A 99 -10.74 -8.28 0.78
CA VAL A 99 -9.41 -8.02 1.35
C VAL A 99 -8.96 -9.23 2.17
N ASN A 100 -8.24 -10.12 1.52
CA ASN A 100 -7.80 -11.39 2.10
C ASN A 100 -6.61 -11.24 3.05
N LEU A 101 -5.72 -10.30 2.76
CA LEU A 101 -4.47 -10.14 3.50
C LEU A 101 -4.07 -8.67 3.61
N VAL A 102 -3.57 -8.30 4.78
CA VAL A 102 -2.95 -7.00 5.04
C VAL A 102 -1.54 -7.22 5.53
N GLN A 103 -0.56 -6.73 4.77
CA GLN A 103 0.87 -6.82 5.06
C GLN A 103 1.47 -5.43 5.27
N VAL A 104 2.28 -5.31 6.31
CA VAL A 104 3.15 -4.15 6.53
C VAL A 104 4.56 -4.69 6.80
N GLU A 105 5.50 -4.29 5.97
CA GLU A 105 6.89 -4.73 6.04
C GLU A 105 7.82 -3.51 6.08
N GLU A 106 8.96 -3.66 6.75
CA GLU A 106 10.00 -2.63 6.77
C GLU A 106 10.92 -2.82 5.56
N GLY A 107 11.21 -1.74 4.86
CA GLY A 107 12.08 -1.74 3.69
C GLY A 107 11.71 -0.70 2.64
N HIS A 108 12.43 -0.68 1.53
CA HIS A 108 12.13 0.22 0.44
C HIS A 108 10.81 -0.14 -0.25
N PRO A 109 9.88 0.84 -0.39
CA PRO A 109 8.52 0.56 -0.86
C PRO A 109 8.45 -0.25 -2.16
N ALA A 110 9.25 0.10 -3.17
CA ALA A 110 9.24 -0.62 -4.44
C ALA A 110 9.68 -2.09 -4.30
N GLU A 111 10.68 -2.36 -3.47
CA GLU A 111 11.19 -3.71 -3.23
C GLU A 111 10.17 -4.56 -2.48
N ILE A 112 9.52 -3.99 -1.45
CA ILE A 112 8.45 -4.64 -0.70
C ILE A 112 7.27 -4.97 -1.61
N ILE A 113 6.84 -4.04 -2.46
CA ILE A 113 5.75 -4.25 -3.42
C ILE A 113 6.08 -5.40 -4.38
N LEU A 114 7.25 -5.35 -5.01
CA LEU A 114 7.67 -6.37 -5.97
C LEU A 114 7.87 -7.75 -5.32
N ALA A 115 8.45 -7.80 -4.12
CA ALA A 115 8.63 -9.03 -3.37
C ALA A 115 7.28 -9.68 -3.00
N ASN A 116 6.32 -8.86 -2.54
CA ASN A 116 4.97 -9.34 -2.22
C ASN A 116 4.19 -9.75 -3.48
N ALA A 117 4.33 -9.01 -4.58
CA ALA A 117 3.71 -9.38 -5.85
C ALA A 117 4.15 -10.78 -6.33
N LYS A 118 5.44 -11.05 -6.21
CA LYS A 118 6.01 -12.38 -6.53
C LYS A 118 5.61 -13.44 -5.51
N ARG A 119 5.72 -13.14 -4.20
CA ARG A 119 5.42 -14.09 -3.11
C ARG A 119 3.99 -14.61 -3.17
N HIS A 120 3.05 -13.74 -3.48
CA HIS A 120 1.62 -14.07 -3.52
C HIS A 120 1.10 -14.44 -4.91
N ASP A 121 1.96 -14.39 -5.92
CA ASP A 121 1.60 -14.68 -7.32
C ASP A 121 0.38 -13.85 -7.73
N VAL A 122 0.52 -12.51 -7.67
CA VAL A 122 -0.58 -11.61 -8.01
C VAL A 122 -0.67 -11.38 -9.51
N ASP A 123 -1.88 -11.14 -9.99
CA ASP A 123 -2.16 -10.93 -11.42
C ASP A 123 -2.09 -9.45 -11.82
N LEU A 124 -2.24 -8.55 -10.84
CA LEU A 124 -2.28 -7.10 -11.04
C LEU A 124 -1.74 -6.37 -9.81
N ILE A 125 -0.93 -5.36 -10.02
CA ILE A 125 -0.51 -4.39 -8.99
C ILE A 125 -1.29 -3.10 -9.19
N ILE A 126 -1.92 -2.58 -8.13
CA ILE A 126 -2.59 -1.27 -8.14
C ILE A 126 -1.94 -0.37 -7.10
N MET A 127 -1.54 0.82 -7.51
CA MET A 127 -0.88 1.80 -6.64
C MET A 127 -1.21 3.22 -7.08
N GLY A 128 -1.03 4.17 -6.18
CA GLY A 128 -1.22 5.59 -6.47
C GLY A 128 0.01 6.24 -7.09
N SER A 129 -0.20 7.25 -7.92
CA SER A 129 0.84 8.20 -8.27
C SER A 129 1.05 9.16 -7.10
N HIS A 130 2.19 9.09 -6.41
CA HIS A 130 2.49 10.02 -5.33
C HIS A 130 2.99 11.34 -5.92
N ARG A 131 2.24 12.41 -5.68
CA ARG A 131 2.67 13.78 -6.05
C ARG A 131 3.21 14.48 -4.80
N HIS A 132 4.48 14.33 -4.54
CA HIS A 132 5.23 15.24 -3.69
C HIS A 132 6.25 16.00 -4.55
N SER A 133 5.76 16.81 -5.48
CA SER A 133 6.63 17.76 -6.16
C SER A 133 5.85 19.05 -6.40
N VAL A 134 6.30 20.10 -5.74
CA VAL A 134 5.85 21.49 -5.94
C VAL A 134 6.35 22.06 -7.26
N VAL A 135 7.15 21.31 -8.01
CA VAL A 135 7.83 21.78 -9.23
C VAL A 135 7.48 20.85 -10.40
N GLY A 136 6.57 21.33 -11.25
CA GLY A 136 6.45 20.94 -12.66
C GLY A 136 5.79 19.57 -12.94
N ASP A 137 4.93 19.61 -13.94
CA ASP A 137 4.25 18.56 -14.70
C ASP A 137 4.66 17.09 -14.46
N ALA A 138 3.64 16.31 -14.07
CA ALA A 138 3.47 14.87 -14.36
C ALA A 138 4.64 13.92 -14.04
N LEU A 139 5.35 14.10 -12.95
CA LEU A 139 6.33 13.10 -12.51
C LEU A 139 5.62 11.98 -11.75
N LEU A 140 5.69 10.80 -12.31
CA LEU A 140 5.40 9.55 -11.62
C LEU A 140 6.32 9.45 -10.39
N GLY A 141 5.78 9.20 -9.19
CA GLY A 141 6.60 9.08 -7.99
C GLY A 141 7.68 8.00 -8.15
N THR A 142 8.80 8.16 -7.43
CA THR A 142 9.96 7.25 -7.53
C THR A 142 9.60 5.77 -7.32
N THR A 143 8.71 5.49 -6.38
CA THR A 143 8.22 4.13 -6.12
C THR A 143 7.43 3.58 -7.31
N ALA A 144 6.50 4.36 -7.86
CA ALA A 144 5.69 3.95 -9.00
C ALA A 144 6.56 3.72 -10.25
N HIS A 145 7.51 4.61 -10.49
CA HIS A 145 8.48 4.45 -11.58
C HIS A 145 9.28 3.14 -11.45
N LYS A 146 9.81 2.86 -10.26
CA LYS A 146 10.61 1.65 -10.00
C LYS A 146 9.78 0.37 -10.14
N VAL A 147 8.54 0.38 -9.63
CA VAL A 147 7.62 -0.75 -9.76
C VAL A 147 7.24 -0.99 -11.22
N LEU A 148 6.85 0.05 -11.97
CA LEU A 148 6.53 -0.07 -13.41
C LEU A 148 7.68 -0.63 -14.23
N HIS A 149 8.91 -0.23 -13.91
CA HIS A 149 10.09 -0.71 -14.64
C HIS A 149 10.47 -2.16 -14.33
N SER A 150 10.19 -2.62 -13.11
CA SER A 150 10.72 -3.90 -12.60
C SER A 150 9.66 -4.98 -12.39
N ALA A 151 8.37 -4.63 -12.44
CA ALA A 151 7.30 -5.60 -12.26
C ALA A 151 7.18 -6.55 -13.45
N SER A 152 6.94 -7.83 -13.16
CA SER A 152 6.57 -8.83 -14.17
C SER A 152 5.06 -8.85 -14.43
N GLN A 153 4.28 -8.30 -13.51
CA GLN A 153 2.83 -8.21 -13.57
C GLN A 153 2.39 -6.88 -14.18
N PRO A 154 1.20 -6.81 -14.77
CA PRO A 154 0.55 -5.55 -15.09
C PRO A 154 0.47 -4.63 -13.88
N VAL A 155 0.68 -3.33 -14.10
CA VAL A 155 0.63 -2.31 -13.04
C VAL A 155 -0.37 -1.23 -13.44
N LEU A 156 -1.37 -1.01 -12.59
CA LEU A 156 -2.29 0.12 -12.70
C LEU A 156 -1.85 1.23 -11.74
N VAL A 157 -1.38 2.34 -12.30
CA VAL A 157 -1.07 3.53 -11.52
C VAL A 157 -2.26 4.48 -11.55
N VAL A 158 -2.88 4.66 -10.40
CA VAL A 158 -4.04 5.54 -10.23
C VAL A 158 -3.55 6.96 -9.97
N ARG A 159 -3.95 7.89 -10.82
CA ARG A 159 -3.64 9.32 -10.61
C ARG A 159 -4.51 9.86 -9.49
N ILE A 160 -3.85 10.36 -8.43
CA ILE A 160 -4.54 11.05 -7.34
C ILE A 160 -4.80 12.49 -7.78
N PRO A 161 -6.07 12.98 -7.76
CA PRO A 161 -6.38 14.36 -8.11
C PRO A 161 -5.64 15.37 -7.23
N ASP A 162 -5.33 16.53 -7.78
CA ASP A 162 -4.71 17.61 -7.01
C ASP A 162 -5.63 18.07 -5.90
N GLY A 163 -5.07 18.26 -4.70
CA GLY A 163 -5.85 18.67 -3.55
C GLY A 163 -6.83 17.63 -3.02
N TYR A 164 -6.77 16.38 -3.51
CA TYR A 164 -7.61 15.32 -2.98
C TYR A 164 -7.36 15.13 -1.49
N HIS A 165 -8.40 15.30 -0.73
CA HIS A 165 -8.44 15.07 0.71
C HIS A 165 -9.79 14.44 1.06
N GLU A 166 -9.76 13.43 1.89
CA GLU A 166 -10.95 12.77 2.40
C GLU A 166 -10.94 12.80 3.92
N GLU A 167 -12.01 13.36 4.52
CA GLU A 167 -12.12 13.45 5.96
C GLU A 167 -12.14 12.07 6.62
N GLY A 168 -11.35 11.92 7.67
CA GLY A 168 -11.22 10.66 8.42
C GLY A 168 -10.17 9.68 7.88
N PHE A 169 -9.38 10.12 6.88
CA PHE A 169 -8.32 9.28 6.27
C PHE A 169 -7.00 10.01 6.13
#